data_3c15bb5af30f86d03e05eedb165a4417
#
_entry.id   3c15bb5af30f86d03e05eedb165a4417
#
_cell.length_a   1.000
_cell.length_b   1.000
_cell.length_c   1.000
_cell.angle_alpha   90.00
_cell.angle_beta   90.00
_cell.angle_gamma   90.00
#
_symmetry.space_group_name_H-M   'P 1'
#
loop_
_entity.id
_entity.type
_entity.pdbx_description
1 polymer ?
#
loop_
_entity_poly.entity_id
_entity_poly.type
_entity_poly.pdbx_seq_one_letter_code
_entity_poly.pdbx_strand_id
1 'polypeptide(L)'
;MTFDNGFRISVQWGHGNYCAVKNKGMWGDEQKQDYWDSVSAEIAVFGEGDNMLNLRGDDSFDTVVGWLSTDQVAKVIAVVQSSKTDKEIQLKCQALNL
;
A
#
# COMPACT_ATOMS: atom_id res chain seq x y z
N MET A 1 2.29 -9.11 -2.82
CA MET A 1 1.29 -9.98 -3.48
C MET A 1 1.31 -9.70 -4.99
N THR A 2 1.44 -10.73 -5.78
CA THR A 2 1.41 -10.65 -7.25
C THR A 2 0.12 -11.30 -7.75
N PHE A 3 -0.60 -10.60 -8.62
CA PHE A 3 -1.88 -11.08 -9.16
C PHE A 3 -1.68 -11.78 -10.51
N ASP A 4 -2.68 -12.54 -10.95
CA ASP A 4 -2.62 -13.26 -12.22
C ASP A 4 -2.44 -12.35 -13.43
N ASN A 5 -2.88 -11.08 -13.32
CA ASN A 5 -2.70 -10.07 -14.36
C ASN A 5 -1.27 -9.50 -14.43
N GLY A 6 -0.37 -9.95 -13.55
CA GLY A 6 1.02 -9.51 -13.52
C GLY A 6 1.29 -8.27 -12.66
N PHE A 7 0.27 -7.59 -12.19
CA PHE A 7 0.44 -6.46 -11.28
C PHE A 7 0.74 -6.95 -9.87
N ARG A 8 1.36 -6.08 -9.10
CA ARG A 8 1.83 -6.43 -7.76
C ARG A 8 1.53 -5.31 -6.78
N ILE A 9 1.17 -5.67 -5.55
CA ILE A 9 1.00 -4.73 -4.46
C ILE A 9 1.85 -5.15 -3.27
N SER A 10 2.50 -4.17 -2.64
CA SER A 10 3.17 -4.34 -1.37
C SER A 10 2.30 -3.73 -0.29
N VAL A 11 1.94 -4.51 0.71
CA VAL A 11 1.19 -4.06 1.88
C VAL A 11 2.03 -4.32 3.10
N GLN A 12 2.40 -3.27 3.81
CA GLN A 12 3.33 -3.37 4.93
C GLN A 12 2.81 -2.64 6.15
N TRP A 13 3.09 -3.21 7.31
CA TRP A 13 2.88 -2.57 8.61
C TRP A 13 3.97 -3.03 9.56
N GLY A 14 4.23 -2.22 10.59
CA GLY A 14 5.29 -2.47 11.54
C GLY A 14 5.85 -1.15 12.04
N HIS A 15 6.77 -1.19 12.98
CA HIS A 15 7.29 0.04 13.58
C HIS A 15 8.05 0.92 12.58
N GLY A 16 8.57 0.37 11.50
CA GLY A 16 9.28 1.09 10.45
C GLY A 16 8.41 1.56 9.28
N ASN A 17 7.11 1.25 9.26
CA ASN A 17 6.20 1.59 8.18
C ASN A 17 5.26 2.73 8.55
N TYR A 18 4.76 3.46 7.54
CA TYR A 18 3.79 4.54 7.76
C TYR A 18 2.39 3.97 8.02
N CYS A 19 2.17 3.53 9.27
CA CYS A 19 0.93 2.91 9.71
C CYS A 19 0.73 3.12 11.22
N ALA A 20 -0.39 2.61 11.76
CA ALA A 20 -0.76 2.84 13.16
C ALA A 20 0.26 2.30 14.17
N VAL A 21 1.11 1.34 13.79
CA VAL A 21 2.15 0.79 14.67
C VAL A 21 3.53 1.38 14.38
N LYS A 22 3.61 2.44 13.58
CA LYS A 22 4.87 3.12 13.31
C LYS A 22 5.54 3.52 14.62
N ASN A 23 6.84 3.18 14.73
CA ASN A 23 7.66 3.44 15.92
C ASN A 23 7.28 2.65 17.18
N LYS A 24 6.27 1.78 17.14
CA LYS A 24 6.05 0.84 18.23
C LYS A 24 7.22 -0.13 18.31
N GLY A 25 7.61 -0.48 19.51
CA GLY A 25 8.71 -1.40 19.73
C GLY A 25 10.10 -0.80 19.62
N MET A 26 10.23 0.49 19.35
CA MET A 26 11.53 1.16 19.36
C MET A 26 12.11 1.26 20.76
N TRP A 27 11.28 1.19 21.78
CA TRP A 27 11.64 1.43 23.17
C TRP A 27 11.13 0.30 24.05
N GLY A 28 11.75 -0.86 24.03
CA GLY A 28 11.42 -1.93 24.94
C GLY A 28 11.15 -3.27 24.27
N ASP A 29 10.36 -4.11 24.94
CA ASP A 29 10.18 -5.51 24.56
C ASP A 29 9.38 -5.69 23.27
N GLU A 30 8.60 -4.72 22.85
CA GLU A 30 7.81 -4.77 21.61
C GLU A 30 8.69 -4.96 20.37
N GLN A 31 9.94 -4.53 20.44
CA GLN A 31 10.91 -4.72 19.34
C GLN A 31 11.18 -6.19 19.03
N LYS A 32 10.85 -7.09 19.96
CA LYS A 32 11.11 -8.52 19.85
C LYS A 32 9.94 -9.32 19.33
N GLN A 33 8.85 -8.65 18.96
CA GLN A 33 7.66 -9.33 18.43
C GLN A 33 7.96 -9.93 17.06
N ASP A 34 7.48 -11.16 16.84
CA ASP A 34 7.62 -11.84 15.55
C ASP A 34 6.64 -11.34 14.50
N TYR A 35 5.57 -10.67 14.92
CA TYR A 35 4.56 -10.11 14.02
C TYR A 35 3.96 -8.84 14.63
N TRP A 36 3.30 -8.07 13.78
CA TRP A 36 2.63 -6.84 14.17
C TRP A 36 1.19 -6.83 13.66
N ASP A 37 0.25 -6.49 14.55
CA ASP A 37 -1.12 -6.17 14.16
C ASP A 37 -1.25 -4.67 13.98
N SER A 38 -2.05 -4.24 12.99
CA SER A 38 -2.26 -2.81 12.76
C SER A 38 -3.63 -2.57 12.16
N VAL A 39 -4.25 -1.43 12.51
CA VAL A 39 -5.50 -0.97 11.91
C VAL A 39 -5.26 -0.16 10.63
N SER A 40 -4.01 0.09 10.29
CA SER A 40 -3.64 0.76 9.06
C SER A 40 -2.34 0.20 8.50
N ALA A 41 -2.07 0.48 7.24
CA ALA A 41 -0.89 -0.02 6.55
C ALA A 41 -0.34 1.00 5.57
N GLU A 42 0.87 0.74 5.10
CA GLU A 42 1.54 1.43 4.01
C GLU A 42 1.46 0.54 2.78
N ILE A 43 1.15 1.12 1.61
CA ILE A 43 1.09 0.36 0.36
C ILE A 43 1.96 0.98 -0.72
N ALA A 44 2.38 0.14 -1.66
CA ALA A 44 2.94 0.53 -2.94
C ALA A 44 2.41 -0.43 -4.01
N VAL A 45 2.07 0.10 -5.19
CA VAL A 45 1.58 -0.70 -6.31
C VAL A 45 2.60 -0.67 -7.43
N PHE A 46 2.90 -1.83 -7.97
CA PHE A 46 3.85 -2.01 -9.07
C PHE A 46 3.07 -2.40 -10.32
N GLY A 47 3.20 -1.57 -11.35
CA GLY A 47 2.56 -1.79 -12.64
C GLY A 47 3.43 -2.57 -13.60
N GLU A 48 3.24 -2.35 -14.90
CA GLU A 48 4.02 -2.98 -15.95
C GLU A 48 5.50 -2.65 -15.80
N GLY A 49 6.37 -3.67 -15.97
CA GLY A 49 7.80 -3.48 -15.83
C GLY A 49 8.27 -3.18 -14.42
N ASP A 50 7.48 -3.54 -13.40
CA ASP A 50 7.77 -3.28 -11.99
C ASP A 50 7.92 -1.80 -11.63
N ASN A 51 7.30 -0.90 -12.40
CA ASN A 51 7.29 0.52 -12.07
C ASN A 51 6.32 0.79 -10.93
N MET A 52 6.78 1.52 -9.91
CA MET A 52 5.90 1.97 -8.82
C MET A 52 4.96 3.05 -9.34
N LEU A 53 3.66 2.91 -9.05
CA LEU A 53 2.64 3.81 -9.54
C LEU A 53 2.27 4.88 -8.52
N ASN A 54 2.08 6.11 -9.00
CA ASN A 54 1.50 7.16 -8.18
C ASN A 54 -0.03 6.99 -8.16
N LEU A 55 -0.59 6.69 -6.98
CA LEU A 55 -2.01 6.39 -6.83
C LEU A 55 -2.86 7.63 -6.54
N ARG A 56 -2.24 8.76 -6.25
CA ARG A 56 -2.96 9.98 -5.88
C ARG A 56 -3.16 10.96 -7.05
N GLY A 57 -2.41 10.80 -8.11
CA GLY A 57 -2.56 11.61 -9.33
C GLY A 57 -2.13 13.06 -9.19
N ASP A 58 -1.41 13.40 -8.12
CA ASP A 58 -0.84 14.74 -7.95
C ASP A 58 0.55 14.80 -8.59
N ASP A 59 1.19 15.97 -8.55
CA ASP A 59 2.55 16.16 -9.06
C ASP A 59 3.64 15.59 -8.14
N SER A 60 3.22 14.91 -7.08
CA SER A 60 4.13 14.27 -6.14
C SER A 60 4.80 13.07 -6.78
N PHE A 61 6.10 12.89 -6.49
CA PHE A 61 6.83 11.68 -6.86
C PHE A 61 6.63 10.56 -5.85
N ASP A 62 5.74 10.77 -4.88
CA ASP A 62 5.50 9.81 -3.82
C ASP A 62 4.64 8.65 -4.34
N THR A 63 5.26 7.48 -4.44
CA THR A 63 4.61 6.25 -4.90
C THR A 63 4.19 5.35 -3.74
N VAL A 64 4.49 5.75 -2.51
CA VAL A 64 4.12 5.02 -1.30
C VAL A 64 2.99 5.77 -0.62
N VAL A 65 1.91 5.05 -0.28
CA VAL A 65 0.76 5.63 0.41
C VAL A 65 0.69 5.03 1.81
N GLY A 66 0.88 5.87 2.81
CA GLY A 66 0.84 5.47 4.21
C GLY A 66 -0.53 5.68 4.86
N TRP A 67 -0.69 5.10 6.04
CA TRP A 67 -1.83 5.33 6.94
C TRP A 67 -3.19 4.94 6.36
N LEU A 68 -3.23 3.95 5.45
CA LEU A 68 -4.48 3.46 4.88
C LEU A 68 -5.17 2.51 5.85
N SER A 69 -6.49 2.67 5.99
CA SER A 69 -7.31 1.73 6.74
C SER A 69 -7.38 0.38 6.04
N THR A 70 -7.81 -0.65 6.77
CA THR A 70 -8.02 -1.98 6.19
C THR A 70 -8.99 -1.95 5.02
N ASP A 71 -10.06 -1.15 5.12
CA ASP A 71 -11.05 -1.02 4.04
C ASP A 71 -10.44 -0.36 2.80
N GLN A 72 -9.62 0.67 2.98
CA GLN A 72 -8.92 1.31 1.87
C GLN A 72 -7.94 0.35 1.19
N VAL A 73 -7.19 -0.41 1.96
CA VAL A 73 -6.27 -1.41 1.43
C VAL A 73 -7.04 -2.46 0.63
N ALA A 74 -8.16 -2.95 1.14
CA ALA A 74 -8.99 -3.94 0.44
C ALA A 74 -9.51 -3.39 -0.90
N LYS A 75 -9.92 -2.12 -0.94
CA LYS A 75 -10.38 -1.47 -2.18
C LYS A 75 -9.24 -1.35 -3.20
N VAL A 76 -8.05 -1.00 -2.77
CA VAL A 76 -6.88 -0.94 -3.67
C VAL A 76 -6.54 -2.33 -4.22
N ILE A 77 -6.57 -3.35 -3.38
CA ILE A 77 -6.34 -4.74 -3.81
C ILE A 77 -7.34 -5.12 -4.91
N ALA A 78 -8.62 -4.81 -4.71
CA ALA A 78 -9.66 -5.11 -5.71
C ALA A 78 -9.41 -4.37 -7.03
N VAL A 79 -8.99 -3.12 -6.99
CA VAL A 79 -8.63 -2.33 -8.17
C VAL A 79 -7.47 -2.97 -8.92
N VAL A 80 -6.38 -3.28 -8.22
CA VAL A 80 -5.17 -3.85 -8.83
C VAL A 80 -5.48 -5.21 -9.47
N GLN A 81 -6.22 -6.04 -8.76
CA GLN A 81 -6.56 -7.39 -9.20
C GLN A 81 -7.44 -7.37 -10.46
N SER A 82 -8.29 -6.37 -10.63
CA SER A 82 -9.26 -6.30 -11.74
C SER A 82 -8.82 -5.41 -12.89
N SER A 83 -7.73 -4.67 -12.77
CA SER A 83 -7.29 -3.72 -13.79
C SER A 83 -6.43 -4.39 -14.86
N LYS A 84 -6.38 -3.77 -16.04
CA LYS A 84 -5.62 -4.27 -17.19
C LYS A 84 -4.41 -3.41 -17.53
N THR A 85 -4.41 -2.15 -17.11
CA THR A 85 -3.34 -1.19 -17.42
C THR A 85 -2.95 -0.38 -16.20
N ASP A 86 -1.74 0.18 -16.21
CA ASP A 86 -1.27 1.09 -15.17
C ASP A 86 -2.20 2.29 -15.02
N LYS A 87 -2.62 2.85 -16.13
CA LYS A 87 -3.50 4.04 -16.13
C LYS A 87 -4.85 3.73 -15.49
N GLU A 88 -5.39 2.54 -15.76
CA GLU A 88 -6.65 2.11 -15.15
C GLU A 88 -6.52 2.04 -13.63
N ILE A 89 -5.42 1.46 -13.13
CA ILE A 89 -5.13 1.39 -11.69
C ILE A 89 -5.08 2.81 -11.11
N GLN A 90 -4.31 3.70 -11.74
CA GLN A 90 -4.14 5.07 -11.25
C GLN A 90 -5.46 5.83 -11.20
N LEU A 91 -6.27 5.76 -12.26
CA LEU A 91 -7.55 6.47 -12.32
C LEU A 91 -8.54 5.94 -11.27
N LYS A 92 -8.63 4.62 -11.12
CA LYS A 92 -9.53 4.03 -10.13
C LYS A 92 -9.08 4.31 -8.69
N CYS A 93 -7.78 4.29 -8.43
CA CYS A 93 -7.26 4.64 -7.10
C CYS A 93 -7.46 6.11 -6.77
N GLN A 94 -7.32 7.01 -7.75
CA GLN A 94 -7.64 8.43 -7.53
C GLN A 94 -9.09 8.62 -7.09
N ALA A 95 -10.02 7.85 -7.65
CA ALA A 95 -11.43 7.89 -7.28
C ALA A 95 -11.69 7.42 -5.85
N LEU A 96 -10.78 6.70 -5.24
CA LEU A 96 -10.88 6.24 -3.86
C LEU A 96 -10.51 7.32 -2.83
N ASN A 97 -9.90 8.41 -3.25
CA ASN A 97 -9.46 9.51 -2.37
C ASN A 97 -8.55 9.04 -1.23
N LEU A 98 -7.52 8.31 -1.59
CA LEU A 98 -6.55 7.78 -0.62
C LEU A 98 -5.78 8.89 0.11
#